data_ae28c5700828a3af0ed8d348a3dca9e5
#
_entry.id   ae28c5700828a3af0ed8d348a3dca9e5
#
_cell.length_a   1.000
_cell.length_b   1.000
_cell.length_c   1.000
_cell.angle_alpha   90.00
_cell.angle_beta   90.00
_cell.angle_gamma   90.00
#
_symmetry.space_group_name_H-M   'P 1'
#
loop_
_entity.id
_entity.type
_entity.pdbx_description
1 polymer ?
#
loop_
_entity_poly.entity_id
_entity_poly.type
_entity_poly.pdbx_seq_one_letter_code
_entity_poly.pdbx_strand_id
1 'polypeptide(L)'
;MISVEDWAEIRRLHRTEQMPVRAIARKLGIARNTVRRAIADDAPPKYQRAPKGSIVDAVEPRIRELLVQWPEMPATVIAERIGWDRGLTVLKERIRELRPAYRPVDPASRTVYEAGEIAQCDLWFPAAEIPLGFGQTGHPPVLVLVAAYSRWITARMLPSRNGADLIAGHWRLLNELGAVPKTLVWDNEGAVGSWRAGGPQLTDDFTAFAGLLGIKFVLCKPRDPESKGLVERANGYLETSFLPGRVFSSPADFNIQLADWLAKANRRIHRALQARPADRIDADRSRMLQLPPISPPGWWKASLRLPRDHYVRLDTCDYSVHPLAVGRRVEVAADLDQVLVACDGVEVARHSRSWARHQTITDPDHAAAAAAARRAAGVGKKPVPVQGTEVEERSLETYDRIFGVIDGGLTAGEGAA
;
A
#
# COMPACT_ATOMS: atom_id res chain seq x y z
N MET A 1 38.28 30.54 21.98
CA MET A 1 37.11 31.03 22.73
C MET A 1 36.94 30.06 23.89
N ILE A 2 36.62 30.54 25.09
CA ILE A 2 36.43 29.68 26.26
C ILE A 2 34.97 29.14 26.25
N SER A 3 34.80 27.92 26.73
CA SER A 3 33.49 27.33 26.95
C SER A 3 32.79 27.89 28.19
N VAL A 4 31.55 27.50 28.42
CA VAL A 4 30.81 27.86 29.66
C VAL A 4 31.49 27.21 30.87
N GLU A 5 32.00 26.00 30.71
CA GLU A 5 32.74 25.26 31.74
C GLU A 5 34.05 25.96 32.07
N ASP A 6 34.84 26.37 31.05
CA ASP A 6 36.08 27.14 31.26
C ASP A 6 35.81 28.43 32.00
N TRP A 7 34.73 29.14 31.65
CA TRP A 7 34.33 30.38 32.30
C TRP A 7 33.99 30.14 33.78
N ALA A 8 33.22 29.11 34.07
CA ALA A 8 32.87 28.73 35.45
C ALA A 8 34.10 28.33 36.26
N GLU A 9 35.01 27.53 35.68
CA GLU A 9 36.24 27.09 36.32
C GLU A 9 37.19 28.27 36.60
N ILE A 10 37.34 29.23 35.68
CA ILE A 10 38.11 30.45 35.89
C ILE A 10 37.58 31.22 37.12
N ARG A 11 36.27 31.38 37.21
CA ARG A 11 35.64 32.12 38.33
C ARG A 11 35.79 31.36 39.65
N ARG A 12 35.65 30.02 39.63
CA ARG A 12 35.88 29.16 40.79
C ARG A 12 37.32 29.32 41.30
N LEU A 13 38.32 29.16 40.42
CA LEU A 13 39.72 29.28 40.77
C LEU A 13 40.07 30.68 41.34
N HIS A 14 39.46 31.73 40.77
CA HIS A 14 39.69 33.10 41.23
C HIS A 14 38.96 33.41 42.52
N ARG A 15 37.67 33.11 42.64
CA ARG A 15 36.83 33.53 43.79
C ARG A 15 36.97 32.61 45.00
N THR A 16 37.05 31.29 44.75
CA THR A 16 37.07 30.29 45.84
C THR A 16 38.49 29.94 46.23
N GLU A 17 39.39 29.72 45.27
CA GLU A 17 40.78 29.34 45.55
C GLU A 17 41.71 30.55 45.62
N GLN A 18 41.19 31.77 45.44
CA GLN A 18 41.96 33.03 45.51
C GLN A 18 43.23 33.06 44.58
N MET A 19 43.15 32.27 43.49
CA MET A 19 44.29 32.10 42.59
C MET A 19 44.53 33.36 41.75
N PRO A 20 45.79 33.87 41.65
CA PRO A 20 46.07 35.01 40.80
C PRO A 20 45.87 34.78 39.34
N VAL A 21 45.41 35.79 38.57
CA VAL A 21 45.13 35.74 37.13
C VAL A 21 46.24 35.06 36.30
N ARG A 22 47.52 35.32 36.67
CA ARG A 22 48.67 34.70 35.98
C ARG A 22 48.74 33.18 36.20
N ALA A 23 48.41 32.74 37.40
CA ALA A 23 48.44 31.34 37.78
C ALA A 23 47.26 30.57 37.06
N ILE A 24 46.06 31.16 37.04
CA ILE A 24 44.92 30.63 36.32
C ILE A 24 45.24 30.51 34.82
N ALA A 25 45.77 31.57 34.21
CA ALA A 25 46.15 31.59 32.80
C ALA A 25 47.15 30.48 32.45
N ARG A 26 48.12 30.22 33.33
CA ARG A 26 49.10 29.15 33.16
C ARG A 26 48.48 27.77 33.37
N LYS A 27 47.64 27.60 34.39
CA LYS A 27 47.00 26.35 34.74
C LYS A 27 46.04 25.84 33.62
N LEU A 28 45.28 26.76 33.03
CA LEU A 28 44.31 26.44 32.01
C LEU A 28 44.83 26.62 30.58
N GLY A 29 46.09 27.06 30.38
CA GLY A 29 46.68 27.24 29.06
C GLY A 29 46.03 28.34 28.22
N ILE A 30 45.42 29.36 28.85
CA ILE A 30 44.67 30.44 28.18
C ILE A 30 45.30 31.79 28.37
N ALA A 31 44.98 32.74 27.49
CA ALA A 31 45.54 34.11 27.57
C ALA A 31 45.05 34.86 28.82
N ARG A 32 45.92 35.65 29.47
CA ARG A 32 45.59 36.44 30.66
C ARG A 32 44.39 37.38 30.45
N ASN A 33 44.27 37.96 29.27
CA ASN A 33 43.13 38.83 28.93
C ASN A 33 41.79 38.05 28.86
N THR A 34 41.80 36.77 28.45
CA THR A 34 40.64 35.91 28.49
C THR A 34 40.21 35.63 29.93
N VAL A 35 41.18 35.35 30.83
CA VAL A 35 40.90 35.18 32.26
C VAL A 35 40.31 36.45 32.86
N ARG A 36 40.89 37.63 32.57
CA ARG A 36 40.40 38.95 33.10
C ARG A 36 38.93 39.19 32.63
N ARG A 37 38.62 38.94 31.35
CA ARG A 37 37.24 39.05 30.83
C ARG A 37 36.31 38.11 31.55
N ALA A 38 36.67 36.83 31.67
CA ALA A 38 35.86 35.85 32.35
C ALA A 38 35.55 36.17 33.81
N ILE A 39 36.48 36.88 34.50
CA ILE A 39 36.26 37.33 35.88
C ILE A 39 35.38 38.59 35.93
N ALA A 40 35.52 39.50 34.96
CA ALA A 40 34.78 40.76 34.90
C ALA A 40 33.32 40.58 34.45
N ASP A 41 33.05 39.62 33.57
CA ASP A 41 31.72 39.40 33.01
C ASP A 41 30.90 38.50 33.94
N ASP A 42 29.70 38.91 34.29
CA ASP A 42 28.78 38.12 35.13
C ASP A 42 28.05 37.00 34.41
N ALA A 43 28.13 36.95 33.08
CA ALA A 43 27.59 35.91 32.26
C ALA A 43 28.67 35.23 31.40
N PRO A 44 28.53 33.94 31.06
CA PRO A 44 29.45 33.27 30.14
C PRO A 44 29.43 33.94 28.77
N PRO A 45 30.58 33.97 28.06
CA PRO A 45 30.66 34.61 26.75
C PRO A 45 29.76 33.90 25.74
N LYS A 46 28.76 34.62 25.21
CA LYS A 46 27.94 34.15 24.11
C LYS A 46 28.54 34.62 22.78
N TYR A 47 28.81 33.67 21.91
CA TYR A 47 29.22 34.01 20.54
C TYR A 47 28.01 34.55 19.79
N GLN A 48 27.94 35.84 19.61
CA GLN A 48 26.96 36.49 18.74
C GLN A 48 27.67 36.96 17.47
N ARG A 49 27.52 36.18 16.39
CA ARG A 49 27.90 36.67 15.07
C ARG A 49 26.73 37.47 14.52
N ALA A 50 26.97 38.68 14.09
CA ALA A 50 25.97 39.47 13.39
C ALA A 50 25.44 38.63 12.21
N PRO A 51 24.11 38.47 12.04
CA PRO A 51 23.54 37.72 10.93
C PRO A 51 24.05 38.32 9.61
N LYS A 52 24.66 37.52 8.76
CA LYS A 52 24.93 37.94 7.39
C LYS A 52 23.62 38.04 6.65
N GLY A 53 23.34 39.16 6.03
CA GLY A 53 22.15 39.31 5.18
C GLY A 53 22.09 38.23 4.10
N SER A 54 20.88 37.80 3.75
CA SER A 54 20.62 36.85 2.70
C SER A 54 20.30 37.56 1.41
N ILE A 55 20.63 36.92 0.28
CA ILE A 55 20.24 37.43 -1.05
C ILE A 55 18.71 37.47 -1.23
N VAL A 56 17.95 36.77 -0.37
CA VAL A 56 16.49 36.75 -0.37
C VAL A 56 15.89 37.93 0.39
N ASP A 57 16.66 38.59 1.27
CA ASP A 57 16.14 39.67 2.11
C ASP A 57 15.53 40.81 1.29
N ALA A 58 16.09 41.08 0.10
CA ALA A 58 15.59 42.13 -0.80
C ALA A 58 14.19 41.82 -1.34
N VAL A 59 13.83 40.55 -1.49
CA VAL A 59 12.53 40.09 -2.06
C VAL A 59 11.59 39.53 -1.00
N GLU A 60 12.04 39.40 0.26
CA GLU A 60 11.25 38.87 1.35
C GLU A 60 9.92 39.61 1.57
N PRO A 61 9.82 40.94 1.49
CA PRO A 61 8.52 41.62 1.63
C PRO A 61 7.49 41.10 0.61
N ARG A 62 7.90 40.89 -0.63
CA ARG A 62 7.02 40.40 -1.68
C ARG A 62 6.63 38.92 -1.50
N ILE A 63 7.56 38.10 -0.94
CA ILE A 63 7.25 36.74 -0.54
C ILE A 63 6.17 36.73 0.55
N ARG A 64 6.28 37.62 1.55
CA ARG A 64 5.31 37.76 2.63
C ARG A 64 3.92 38.16 2.11
N GLU A 65 3.85 39.11 1.19
CA GLU A 65 2.58 39.51 0.55
C GLU A 65 1.88 38.33 -0.15
N LEU A 66 2.64 37.52 -0.89
CA LEU A 66 2.12 36.32 -1.55
C LEU A 66 1.66 35.27 -0.54
N LEU A 67 2.40 35.07 0.56
CA LEU A 67 2.04 34.11 1.60
C LEU A 67 0.81 34.54 2.42
N VAL A 68 0.56 35.84 2.56
CA VAL A 68 -0.68 36.36 3.17
C VAL A 68 -1.89 35.94 2.37
N GLN A 69 -1.82 36.07 1.05
CA GLN A 69 -2.95 35.76 0.17
C GLN A 69 -3.05 34.25 -0.13
N TRP A 70 -1.92 33.59 -0.28
CA TRP A 70 -1.83 32.16 -0.64
C TRP A 70 -0.76 31.45 0.21
N PRO A 71 -1.07 31.07 1.46
CA PRO A 71 -0.13 30.39 2.37
C PRO A 71 0.49 29.11 1.81
N GLU A 72 -0.26 28.39 0.95
CA GLU A 72 0.14 27.10 0.36
C GLU A 72 0.85 27.24 -1.02
N MET A 73 1.03 28.49 -1.53
CA MET A 73 1.63 28.69 -2.84
C MET A 73 3.00 27.99 -2.96
N PRO A 74 3.24 27.14 -3.97
CA PRO A 74 4.52 26.46 -4.14
C PRO A 74 5.68 27.44 -4.28
N ALA A 75 6.85 27.11 -3.73
CA ALA A 75 8.01 27.98 -3.79
C ALA A 75 8.49 28.26 -5.23
N THR A 76 8.24 27.37 -6.17
CA THR A 76 8.53 27.55 -7.59
C THR A 76 7.62 28.62 -8.22
N VAL A 77 6.34 28.65 -7.81
CA VAL A 77 5.38 29.66 -8.27
C VAL A 77 5.72 31.03 -7.66
N ILE A 78 6.08 31.06 -6.37
CA ILE A 78 6.58 32.29 -5.71
C ILE A 78 7.81 32.82 -6.45
N ALA A 79 8.77 31.96 -6.78
CA ALA A 79 9.97 32.34 -7.54
C ALA A 79 9.61 33.02 -8.88
N GLU A 80 8.67 32.46 -9.62
CA GLU A 80 8.17 33.03 -10.88
C GLU A 80 7.53 34.40 -10.63
N ARG A 81 6.65 34.53 -9.64
CA ARG A 81 5.91 35.76 -9.36
C ARG A 81 6.78 36.92 -8.88
N ILE A 82 7.90 36.63 -8.20
CA ILE A 82 8.86 37.65 -7.74
C ILE A 82 10.00 37.90 -8.75
N GLY A 83 10.04 37.15 -9.86
CA GLY A 83 11.12 37.26 -10.86
C GLY A 83 12.47 36.75 -10.33
N TRP A 84 12.46 35.65 -9.57
CA TRP A 84 13.69 35.08 -8.96
C TRP A 84 14.52 34.34 -10.02
N ASP A 85 15.73 34.85 -10.28
CA ASP A 85 16.67 34.35 -11.29
C ASP A 85 17.88 33.58 -10.70
N ARG A 86 17.87 33.34 -9.38
CA ARG A 86 18.99 32.70 -8.67
C ARG A 86 18.64 31.28 -8.18
N GLY A 87 19.57 30.64 -7.49
CA GLY A 87 19.39 29.29 -6.98
C GLY A 87 18.14 29.15 -6.09
N LEU A 88 17.26 28.20 -6.42
CA LEU A 88 15.99 27.96 -5.71
C LEU A 88 16.14 27.47 -4.29
N THR A 89 17.30 26.89 -3.91
CA THR A 89 17.51 26.29 -2.58
C THR A 89 17.37 27.31 -1.47
N VAL A 90 18.06 28.46 -1.60
CA VAL A 90 18.02 29.52 -0.60
C VAL A 90 16.63 30.14 -0.48
N LEU A 91 15.95 30.31 -1.61
CA LEU A 91 14.58 30.82 -1.64
C LEU A 91 13.59 29.84 -0.98
N LYS A 92 13.68 28.54 -1.32
CA LYS A 92 12.86 27.50 -0.71
C LYS A 92 13.04 27.42 0.80
N GLU A 93 14.25 27.57 1.27
CA GLU A 93 14.56 27.56 2.71
C GLU A 93 13.93 28.76 3.42
N ARG A 94 14.07 29.95 2.86
CA ARG A 94 13.42 31.16 3.44
C ARG A 94 11.90 31.05 3.42
N ILE A 95 11.30 30.58 2.34
CA ILE A 95 9.83 30.37 2.26
C ILE A 95 9.39 29.33 3.30
N ARG A 96 10.14 28.27 3.52
CA ARG A 96 9.87 27.27 4.55
C ARG A 96 9.90 27.87 5.96
N GLU A 97 10.84 28.76 6.24
CA GLU A 97 10.94 29.48 7.52
C GLU A 97 9.79 30.48 7.73
N LEU A 98 9.38 31.18 6.67
CA LEU A 98 8.34 32.21 6.75
C LEU A 98 6.92 31.62 6.79
N ARG A 99 6.66 30.55 6.03
CA ARG A 99 5.33 29.96 5.83
C ARG A 99 4.55 29.64 7.10
N PRO A 100 5.14 29.10 8.20
CA PRO A 100 4.41 28.83 9.44
C PRO A 100 3.69 30.03 10.04
N ALA A 101 4.17 31.25 9.80
CA ALA A 101 3.54 32.48 10.30
C ALA A 101 2.25 32.87 9.55
N TYR A 102 2.02 32.28 8.37
CA TYR A 102 0.89 32.57 7.48
C TYR A 102 -0.11 31.43 7.38
N ARG A 103 0.26 30.23 7.86
CA ARG A 103 -0.65 29.10 7.95
C ARG A 103 -1.53 29.22 9.19
N PRO A 104 -2.83 28.87 9.07
CA PRO A 104 -3.65 28.69 10.26
C PRO A 104 -2.96 27.68 11.20
N VAL A 105 -2.94 27.99 12.48
CA VAL A 105 -2.49 27.02 13.48
C VAL A 105 -3.53 25.91 13.52
N ASP A 106 -3.15 24.73 13.05
CA ASP A 106 -3.97 23.50 13.08
C ASP A 106 -3.34 22.53 14.09
N PRO A 107 -3.69 22.65 15.38
CA PRO A 107 -3.15 21.79 16.41
C PRO A 107 -3.83 20.43 16.33
N ALA A 108 -3.11 19.43 15.83
CA ALA A 108 -3.55 18.04 15.92
C ALA A 108 -3.57 17.59 17.38
N SER A 109 -4.74 17.17 17.86
CA SER A 109 -4.85 16.53 19.18
C SER A 109 -4.34 15.09 19.10
N ARG A 110 -3.66 14.62 20.15
CA ARG A 110 -3.25 13.22 20.24
C ARG A 110 -4.49 12.36 20.41
N THR A 111 -4.81 11.56 19.40
CA THR A 111 -5.93 10.61 19.47
C THR A 111 -5.63 9.54 20.51
N VAL A 112 -6.50 9.42 21.50
CA VAL A 112 -6.50 8.31 22.46
C VAL A 112 -7.44 7.24 21.95
N TYR A 113 -6.98 6.00 21.94
CA TYR A 113 -7.77 4.86 21.47
C TYR A 113 -8.16 3.97 22.65
N GLU A 114 -9.44 3.67 22.74
CA GLU A 114 -9.98 2.73 23.72
C GLU A 114 -9.82 1.29 23.24
N ALA A 115 -9.65 0.36 24.20
CA ALA A 115 -9.49 -1.05 23.90
C ALA A 115 -10.75 -1.61 23.21
N GLY A 116 -10.57 -2.39 22.17
CA GLY A 116 -11.62 -3.08 21.42
C GLY A 116 -12.45 -2.20 20.48
N GLU A 117 -12.25 -0.87 20.46
CA GLU A 117 -13.14 0.04 19.74
C GLU A 117 -12.81 0.12 18.25
N ILE A 118 -11.55 0.31 17.87
CA ILE A 118 -11.18 0.67 16.51
C ILE A 118 -10.05 -0.22 15.98
N ALA A 119 -10.20 -0.68 14.73
CA ALA A 119 -9.09 -1.09 13.91
C ALA A 119 -9.08 -0.30 12.59
N GLN A 120 -7.89 0.06 12.13
CA GLN A 120 -7.69 0.72 10.83
C GLN A 120 -7.28 -0.31 9.80
N CYS A 121 -7.90 -0.25 8.63
CA CYS A 121 -7.68 -1.17 7.52
C CYS A 121 -7.19 -0.42 6.29
N ASP A 122 -6.31 -1.06 5.51
CA ASP A 122 -5.83 -0.54 4.24
C ASP A 122 -5.37 -1.66 3.31
N LEU A 123 -5.25 -1.32 2.04
CA LEU A 123 -4.55 -2.15 1.07
C LEU A 123 -3.13 -1.60 0.85
N TRP A 124 -2.15 -2.45 1.13
CA TRP A 124 -0.77 -2.21 0.80
C TRP A 124 -0.40 -2.97 -0.47
N PHE A 125 0.29 -2.30 -1.40
CA PHE A 125 0.81 -2.88 -2.62
C PHE A 125 2.33 -2.95 -2.51
N PRO A 126 2.91 -4.13 -2.22
CA PRO A 126 4.35 -4.29 -2.08
C PRO A 126 5.09 -3.87 -3.36
N ALA A 127 6.23 -3.16 -3.22
CA ALA A 127 7.08 -2.84 -4.37
C ALA A 127 7.77 -4.08 -4.98
N ALA A 128 7.85 -5.19 -4.22
CA ALA A 128 8.42 -6.43 -4.70
C ALA A 128 7.51 -7.14 -5.71
N GLU A 129 8.09 -7.64 -6.79
CA GLU A 129 7.40 -8.53 -7.73
C GLU A 129 7.22 -9.92 -7.12
N ILE A 130 5.99 -10.41 -7.09
CA ILE A 130 5.62 -11.71 -6.54
C ILE A 130 5.34 -12.69 -7.69
N PRO A 131 5.99 -13.88 -7.72
CA PRO A 131 5.67 -14.92 -8.69
C PRO A 131 4.22 -15.42 -8.48
N LEU A 132 3.41 -15.31 -9.53
CA LEU A 132 1.98 -15.69 -9.51
C LEU A 132 1.73 -17.09 -10.05
N GLY A 133 2.77 -17.75 -10.55
CA GLY A 133 2.71 -19.00 -11.30
C GLY A 133 2.69 -18.78 -12.81
N PHE A 134 2.87 -19.84 -13.59
CA PHE A 134 2.89 -19.84 -15.07
C PHE A 134 3.82 -18.78 -15.68
N GLY A 135 4.96 -18.51 -15.04
CA GLY A 135 5.94 -17.50 -15.48
C GLY A 135 5.49 -16.05 -15.31
N GLN A 136 4.36 -15.80 -14.68
CA GLN A 136 3.86 -14.45 -14.42
C GLN A 136 4.32 -13.94 -13.05
N THR A 137 4.57 -12.63 -12.97
CA THR A 137 4.81 -11.89 -11.74
C THR A 137 3.80 -10.74 -11.60
N GLY A 138 3.67 -10.19 -10.40
CA GLY A 138 2.79 -9.06 -10.16
C GLY A 138 2.88 -8.50 -8.75
N HIS A 139 1.99 -7.55 -8.44
CA HIS A 139 1.90 -6.85 -7.16
C HIS A 139 0.49 -7.03 -6.55
N PRO A 140 0.15 -8.24 -6.04
CA PRO A 140 -1.16 -8.44 -5.44
C PRO A 140 -1.35 -7.57 -4.19
N PRO A 141 -2.59 -7.12 -3.91
CA PRO A 141 -2.89 -6.31 -2.74
C PRO A 141 -2.68 -7.11 -1.45
N VAL A 142 -2.17 -6.46 -0.42
CA VAL A 142 -2.09 -6.98 0.94
C VAL A 142 -3.08 -6.21 1.81
N LEU A 143 -4.08 -6.91 2.34
CA LEU A 143 -4.97 -6.36 3.34
C LEU A 143 -4.20 -6.24 4.66
N VAL A 144 -4.13 -5.04 5.21
CA VAL A 144 -3.49 -4.74 6.49
C VAL A 144 -4.53 -4.24 7.46
N LEU A 145 -4.55 -4.81 8.67
CA LEU A 145 -5.42 -4.40 9.77
C LEU A 145 -4.57 -4.10 11.01
N VAL A 146 -4.78 -2.93 11.59
CA VAL A 146 -4.08 -2.48 12.80
C VAL A 146 -5.09 -2.17 13.89
N ALA A 147 -5.07 -2.94 14.97
CA ALA A 147 -5.86 -2.64 16.16
C ALA A 147 -5.35 -1.36 16.83
N ALA A 148 -6.21 -0.36 16.98
CA ALA A 148 -5.76 1.00 17.28
C ALA A 148 -5.21 1.15 18.71
N TYR A 149 -5.73 0.43 19.69
CA TYR A 149 -5.28 0.47 21.08
C TYR A 149 -3.96 -0.30 21.28
N SER A 150 -3.91 -1.55 20.86
CA SER A 150 -2.73 -2.42 21.06
C SER A 150 -1.60 -2.17 20.07
N ARG A 151 -1.88 -1.56 18.92
CA ARG A 151 -1.00 -1.47 17.73
C ARG A 151 -0.67 -2.83 17.13
N TRP A 152 -1.46 -3.84 17.44
CA TRP A 152 -1.32 -5.16 16.84
C TRP A 152 -1.57 -5.09 15.33
N ILE A 153 -0.64 -5.61 14.56
CA ILE A 153 -0.72 -5.66 13.11
C ILE A 153 -1.02 -7.09 12.69
N THR A 154 -2.02 -7.27 11.85
CA THR A 154 -2.25 -8.49 11.07
C THR A 154 -2.43 -8.12 9.61
N ALA A 155 -1.94 -8.97 8.70
CA ALA A 155 -1.97 -8.67 7.27
C ALA A 155 -1.92 -9.94 6.44
N ARG A 156 -2.53 -9.90 5.23
CA ARG A 156 -2.57 -11.03 4.29
C ARG A 156 -2.66 -10.52 2.85
N MET A 157 -1.84 -11.09 1.97
CA MET A 157 -1.94 -10.88 0.53
C MET A 157 -3.18 -11.58 -0.01
N LEU A 158 -3.92 -10.88 -0.88
CA LEU A 158 -5.18 -11.32 -1.47
C LEU A 158 -5.02 -11.48 -2.98
N PRO A 159 -5.81 -12.37 -3.63
CA PRO A 159 -5.80 -12.54 -5.09
C PRO A 159 -6.20 -11.26 -5.83
N SER A 160 -7.14 -10.51 -5.28
CA SER A 160 -7.61 -9.25 -5.85
C SER A 160 -8.11 -8.30 -4.75
N ARG A 161 -8.51 -7.09 -5.15
CA ARG A 161 -9.17 -6.10 -4.29
C ARG A 161 -10.69 -6.05 -4.50
N ASN A 162 -11.30 -7.07 -5.08
CA ASN A 162 -12.75 -7.12 -5.20
C ASN A 162 -13.44 -7.35 -3.84
N GLY A 163 -14.75 -7.06 -3.77
CA GLY A 163 -15.49 -7.13 -2.50
C GLY A 163 -15.45 -8.52 -1.84
N ALA A 164 -15.59 -9.59 -2.62
CA ALA A 164 -15.57 -10.96 -2.10
C ALA A 164 -14.21 -11.33 -1.49
N ASP A 165 -13.09 -10.99 -2.17
CA ASP A 165 -11.75 -11.26 -1.68
C ASP A 165 -11.42 -10.43 -0.43
N LEU A 166 -11.87 -9.17 -0.39
CA LEU A 166 -11.72 -8.31 0.78
C LEU A 166 -12.49 -8.85 1.98
N ILE A 167 -13.75 -9.29 1.81
CA ILE A 167 -14.56 -9.88 2.88
C ILE A 167 -13.92 -11.18 3.38
N ALA A 168 -13.49 -12.06 2.48
CA ALA A 168 -12.78 -13.28 2.83
C ALA A 168 -11.46 -12.99 3.57
N GLY A 169 -10.72 -11.98 3.10
CA GLY A 169 -9.49 -11.51 3.76
C GLY A 169 -9.74 -11.00 5.17
N HIS A 170 -10.73 -10.12 5.36
CA HIS A 170 -11.12 -9.65 6.70
C HIS A 170 -11.50 -10.81 7.60
N TRP A 171 -12.33 -11.72 7.11
CA TRP A 171 -12.74 -12.87 7.90
C TRP A 171 -11.54 -13.70 8.36
N ARG A 172 -10.57 -13.92 7.49
CA ARG A 172 -9.34 -14.62 7.83
C ARG A 172 -8.53 -13.88 8.91
N LEU A 173 -8.32 -12.56 8.74
CA LEU A 173 -7.57 -11.74 9.70
C LEU A 173 -8.30 -11.62 11.06
N LEU A 174 -9.64 -11.52 11.06
CA LEU A 174 -10.43 -11.47 12.30
C LEU A 174 -10.41 -12.81 13.04
N ASN A 175 -10.42 -13.95 12.32
CA ASN A 175 -10.23 -15.26 12.93
C ASN A 175 -8.83 -15.43 13.55
N GLU A 176 -7.79 -14.98 12.87
CA GLU A 176 -6.42 -14.96 13.40
C GLU A 176 -6.30 -14.03 14.62
N LEU A 177 -7.01 -12.90 14.60
CA LEU A 177 -7.10 -12.00 15.74
C LEU A 177 -7.89 -12.63 16.91
N GLY A 178 -8.87 -13.50 16.62
CA GLY A 178 -9.72 -14.15 17.60
C GLY A 178 -10.86 -13.30 18.16
N ALA A 179 -11.08 -12.10 17.61
CA ALA A 179 -12.11 -11.16 18.04
C ALA A 179 -12.39 -10.13 16.93
N VAL A 180 -13.49 -9.36 17.07
CA VAL A 180 -13.94 -8.38 16.10
C VAL A 180 -13.94 -6.98 16.71
N PRO A 181 -13.11 -6.02 16.25
CA PRO A 181 -13.16 -4.63 16.68
C PRO A 181 -14.55 -4.03 16.38
N LYS A 182 -15.05 -3.18 17.27
CA LYS A 182 -16.39 -2.57 17.11
C LYS A 182 -16.51 -1.66 15.90
N THR A 183 -15.39 -1.11 15.46
CA THR A 183 -15.33 -0.21 14.28
C THR A 183 -14.14 -0.55 13.42
N LEU A 184 -14.37 -0.75 12.12
CA LEU A 184 -13.33 -0.82 11.10
C LEU A 184 -13.29 0.49 10.33
N VAL A 185 -12.12 1.12 10.29
CA VAL A 185 -11.89 2.39 9.58
C VAL A 185 -11.18 2.10 8.27
N TRP A 186 -11.79 2.53 7.18
CA TRP A 186 -11.31 2.35 5.82
C TRP A 186 -11.15 3.68 5.09
N ASP A 187 -10.25 3.72 4.12
CA ASP A 187 -10.25 4.77 3.10
C ASP A 187 -11.36 4.54 2.07
N ASN A 188 -11.45 5.42 1.07
CA ASN A 188 -12.42 5.31 -0.03
C ASN A 188 -12.02 4.22 -1.03
N GLU A 189 -11.91 2.96 -0.57
CA GLU A 189 -11.75 1.81 -1.46
C GLU A 189 -13.09 1.46 -2.07
N GLY A 190 -13.20 1.55 -3.40
CA GLY A 190 -14.46 1.41 -4.12
C GLY A 190 -15.19 0.09 -3.88
N ALA A 191 -14.46 -1.00 -3.59
CA ALA A 191 -15.05 -2.29 -3.26
C ALA A 191 -15.67 -2.33 -1.86
N VAL A 192 -15.21 -1.48 -0.94
CA VAL A 192 -15.75 -1.32 0.43
C VAL A 192 -16.89 -0.30 0.42
N GLY A 193 -16.65 0.85 -0.18
CA GLY A 193 -17.62 1.92 -0.25
C GLY A 193 -17.00 3.23 -0.74
N SER A 194 -17.80 4.28 -0.81
CA SER A 194 -17.35 5.58 -1.30
C SER A 194 -18.13 6.74 -0.64
N TRP A 195 -17.49 7.90 -0.60
CA TRP A 195 -18.16 9.15 -0.26
C TRP A 195 -18.98 9.68 -1.44
N ARG A 196 -20.27 9.95 -1.22
CA ARG A 196 -21.18 10.55 -2.20
C ARG A 196 -21.79 11.85 -1.64
N ALA A 197 -22.61 12.52 -2.41
CA ALA A 197 -23.25 13.78 -1.99
C ALA A 197 -24.03 13.69 -0.65
N GLY A 198 -24.52 12.50 -0.29
CA GLY A 198 -25.23 12.25 0.97
C GLY A 198 -24.37 11.72 2.13
N GLY A 199 -23.05 11.61 1.94
CA GLY A 199 -22.13 11.06 2.95
C GLY A 199 -21.50 9.71 2.54
N PRO A 200 -20.86 9.01 3.49
CA PRO A 200 -20.23 7.71 3.23
C PRO A 200 -21.30 6.63 2.97
N GLN A 201 -21.11 5.85 1.92
CA GLN A 201 -21.98 4.73 1.55
C GLN A 201 -21.14 3.49 1.36
N LEU A 202 -21.45 2.42 2.10
CA LEU A 202 -20.88 1.09 1.88
C LEU A 202 -21.52 0.44 0.64
N THR A 203 -20.82 -0.51 0.04
CA THR A 203 -21.43 -1.44 -0.91
C THR A 203 -22.40 -2.37 -0.20
N ASP A 204 -23.34 -2.98 -0.94
CA ASP A 204 -24.33 -3.90 -0.37
C ASP A 204 -23.65 -5.08 0.35
N ASP A 205 -22.59 -5.63 -0.24
CA ASP A 205 -21.81 -6.73 0.33
C ASP A 205 -21.17 -6.32 1.67
N PHE A 206 -20.56 -5.13 1.75
CA PHE A 206 -19.95 -4.65 3.00
C PHE A 206 -20.99 -4.20 4.02
N THR A 207 -22.17 -3.76 3.60
CA THR A 207 -23.31 -3.51 4.50
C THR A 207 -23.80 -4.81 5.13
N ALA A 208 -23.94 -5.87 4.35
CA ALA A 208 -24.30 -7.19 4.84
C ALA A 208 -23.22 -7.77 5.76
N PHE A 209 -21.93 -7.58 5.40
CA PHE A 209 -20.80 -8.01 6.22
C PHE A 209 -20.73 -7.26 7.56
N ALA A 210 -20.95 -5.94 7.56
CA ALA A 210 -21.04 -5.14 8.78
C ALA A 210 -22.16 -5.62 9.70
N GLY A 211 -23.33 -5.93 9.10
CA GLY A 211 -24.49 -6.47 9.83
C GLY A 211 -24.20 -7.84 10.45
N LEU A 212 -23.55 -8.74 9.72
CA LEU A 212 -23.15 -10.06 10.22
C LEU A 212 -22.18 -9.96 11.41
N LEU A 213 -21.19 -9.06 11.32
CA LEU A 213 -20.22 -8.85 12.40
C LEU A 213 -20.77 -8.00 13.56
N GLY A 214 -21.87 -7.28 13.36
CA GLY A 214 -22.44 -6.37 14.35
C GLY A 214 -21.60 -5.11 14.61
N ILE A 215 -20.85 -4.63 13.60
CA ILE A 215 -19.87 -3.56 13.73
C ILE A 215 -20.20 -2.34 12.84
N LYS A 216 -19.47 -1.26 13.07
CA LYS A 216 -19.45 -0.08 12.20
C LYS A 216 -18.31 -0.14 11.22
N PHE A 217 -18.57 0.22 9.96
CA PHE A 217 -17.54 0.61 9.00
C PHE A 217 -17.55 2.13 8.87
N VAL A 218 -16.40 2.75 9.03
CA VAL A 218 -16.22 4.20 8.89
C VAL A 218 -15.32 4.44 7.70
N LEU A 219 -15.84 5.12 6.68
CA LEU A 219 -15.05 5.56 5.54
C LEU A 219 -14.45 6.93 5.87
N CYS A 220 -13.14 7.07 5.73
CA CYS A 220 -12.44 8.33 5.94
C CYS A 220 -12.93 9.40 4.96
N LYS A 221 -13.04 10.64 5.42
CA LYS A 221 -13.33 11.75 4.51
C LYS A 221 -12.19 11.90 3.51
N PRO A 222 -12.50 12.24 2.24
CA PRO A 222 -11.46 12.58 1.29
C PRO A 222 -10.57 13.72 1.82
N ARG A 223 -9.26 13.54 1.76
CA ARG A 223 -8.24 14.49 2.25
C ARG A 223 -8.21 14.68 3.76
N ASP A 224 -8.61 13.68 4.55
CA ASP A 224 -8.45 13.68 6.01
C ASP A 224 -7.22 12.81 6.39
N PRO A 225 -6.02 13.40 6.55
CA PRO A 225 -4.78 12.66 6.83
C PRO A 225 -4.70 12.14 8.26
N GLU A 226 -5.56 12.62 9.17
CA GLU A 226 -5.46 12.26 10.59
C GLU A 226 -6.14 10.94 10.92
N SER A 227 -7.19 10.57 10.19
CA SER A 227 -8.04 9.43 10.52
C SER A 227 -7.38 8.07 10.27
N LYS A 228 -6.29 7.97 9.48
CA LYS A 228 -5.70 6.71 9.01
C LYS A 228 -4.21 6.53 9.32
N GLY A 229 -3.62 7.42 10.11
CA GLY A 229 -2.18 7.46 10.35
C GLY A 229 -1.56 6.21 11.01
N LEU A 230 -2.35 5.25 11.54
CA LEU A 230 -1.80 4.02 12.13
C LEU A 230 -1.49 2.98 11.06
N VAL A 231 -2.43 2.72 10.17
CA VAL A 231 -2.25 1.72 9.11
C VAL A 231 -1.27 2.21 8.06
N GLU A 232 -1.22 3.50 7.75
CA GLU A 232 -0.19 4.09 6.86
C GLU A 232 1.23 3.88 7.41
N ARG A 233 1.42 4.07 8.72
CA ARG A 233 2.70 3.77 9.37
C ARG A 233 3.01 2.28 9.37
N ALA A 234 2.00 1.42 9.50
CA ALA A 234 2.18 -0.02 9.39
C ALA A 234 2.60 -0.42 7.96
N ASN A 235 1.98 0.15 6.92
CA ASN A 235 2.38 -0.07 5.52
C ASN A 235 3.83 0.36 5.29
N GLY A 236 4.22 1.55 5.76
CA GLY A 236 5.62 2.01 5.70
C GLY A 236 6.59 1.09 6.46
N TYR A 237 6.15 0.52 7.59
CA TYR A 237 6.96 -0.43 8.37
C TYR A 237 7.10 -1.78 7.65
N LEU A 238 6.05 -2.26 6.99
CA LEU A 238 6.12 -3.45 6.13
C LEU A 238 7.06 -3.23 4.95
N GLU A 239 6.95 -2.10 4.26
CA GLU A 239 7.79 -1.75 3.12
C GLU A 239 9.27 -1.66 3.48
N THR A 240 9.60 -1.02 4.61
CA THR A 240 10.99 -0.73 4.99
C THR A 240 11.65 -1.81 5.84
N SER A 241 10.88 -2.69 6.48
CA SER A 241 11.41 -3.66 7.46
C SER A 241 11.07 -5.11 7.17
N PHE A 242 9.99 -5.37 6.42
CA PHE A 242 9.63 -6.73 6.01
C PHE A 242 10.22 -7.09 4.64
N LEU A 243 10.04 -6.25 3.63
CA LEU A 243 10.44 -6.55 2.25
C LEU A 243 11.95 -6.65 2.01
N PRO A 244 12.81 -5.76 2.56
CA PRO A 244 14.21 -5.72 2.15
C PRO A 244 14.95 -7.03 2.36
N GLY A 245 15.61 -7.50 1.29
CA GLY A 245 16.41 -8.74 1.31
C GLY A 245 15.60 -10.04 1.28
N ARG A 246 14.26 -9.99 1.10
CA ARG A 246 13.44 -11.19 0.95
C ARG A 246 13.23 -11.56 -0.50
N VAL A 247 13.12 -12.86 -0.71
CA VAL A 247 12.71 -13.46 -1.99
C VAL A 247 11.48 -14.31 -1.73
N PHE A 248 10.51 -14.21 -2.64
CA PHE A 248 9.25 -14.93 -2.55
C PHE A 248 9.09 -15.87 -3.73
N SER A 249 8.69 -17.10 -3.47
CA SER A 249 8.44 -18.11 -4.50
C SER A 249 6.99 -18.11 -5.00
N SER A 250 6.05 -17.56 -4.21
CA SER A 250 4.62 -17.51 -4.51
C SER A 250 3.89 -16.55 -3.55
N PRO A 251 2.62 -16.21 -3.81
CA PRO A 251 1.77 -15.50 -2.85
C PRO A 251 1.55 -16.28 -1.55
N ALA A 252 1.49 -17.60 -1.60
CA ALA A 252 1.39 -18.44 -0.41
C ALA A 252 2.66 -18.34 0.45
N ASP A 253 3.83 -18.43 -0.17
CA ASP A 253 5.12 -18.23 0.51
C ASP A 253 5.24 -16.82 1.11
N PHE A 254 4.82 -15.79 0.37
CA PHE A 254 4.74 -14.42 0.89
C PHE A 254 3.91 -14.37 2.18
N ASN A 255 2.71 -14.96 2.17
CA ASN A 255 1.83 -14.97 3.33
C ASN A 255 2.44 -15.71 4.53
N ILE A 256 3.13 -16.83 4.31
CA ILE A 256 3.84 -17.55 5.37
C ILE A 256 4.95 -16.68 5.98
N GLN A 257 5.81 -16.11 5.13
CA GLN A 257 6.89 -15.23 5.58
C GLN A 257 6.38 -13.98 6.29
N LEU A 258 5.27 -13.41 5.81
CA LEU A 258 4.61 -12.25 6.44
C LEU A 258 4.07 -12.59 7.82
N ALA A 259 3.36 -13.71 7.97
CA ALA A 259 2.81 -14.15 9.25
C ALA A 259 3.92 -14.40 10.29
N ASP A 260 4.98 -15.09 9.91
CA ASP A 260 6.15 -15.34 10.76
C ASP A 260 6.86 -14.05 11.19
N TRP A 261 6.96 -13.08 10.27
CA TRP A 261 7.56 -11.80 10.58
C TRP A 261 6.68 -10.96 11.48
N LEU A 262 5.36 -10.92 11.25
CA LEU A 262 4.39 -10.19 12.06
C LEU A 262 4.36 -10.72 13.49
N ALA A 263 4.46 -12.05 13.68
CA ALA A 263 4.57 -12.65 15.02
C ALA A 263 5.77 -12.11 15.81
N LYS A 264 6.90 -11.84 15.12
CA LYS A 264 8.10 -11.23 15.72
C LYS A 264 7.94 -9.71 15.87
N ALA A 265 7.37 -9.03 14.87
CA ALA A 265 7.17 -7.58 14.87
C ALA A 265 6.25 -7.14 16.03
N ASN A 266 5.15 -7.84 16.25
CA ASN A 266 4.21 -7.56 17.33
C ASN A 266 4.79 -7.79 18.75
N ARG A 267 5.94 -8.46 18.88
CA ARG A 267 6.69 -8.65 20.13
C ARG A 267 7.77 -7.58 20.36
N ARG A 268 7.99 -6.68 19.42
CA ARG A 268 8.94 -5.57 19.57
C ARG A 268 8.29 -4.42 20.34
N ILE A 269 9.10 -3.68 21.11
CA ILE A 269 8.62 -2.49 21.83
C ILE A 269 8.22 -1.42 20.80
N HIS A 270 6.97 -1.02 20.83
CA HIS A 270 6.45 0.08 20.01
C HIS A 270 6.77 1.41 20.68
N ARG A 271 7.53 2.27 19.99
CA ARG A 271 8.09 3.52 20.56
C ARG A 271 7.02 4.43 21.18
N ALA A 272 5.89 4.62 20.52
CA ALA A 272 4.84 5.53 21.02
C ALA A 272 4.03 4.92 22.18
N LEU A 273 3.96 3.59 22.30
CA LEU A 273 3.27 2.90 23.39
C LEU A 273 4.17 2.62 24.58
N GLN A 274 5.50 2.63 24.39
CA GLN A 274 6.49 2.13 25.38
C GLN A 274 6.16 0.71 25.87
N ALA A 275 5.47 -0.09 25.03
CA ALA A 275 5.03 -1.45 25.31
C ALA A 275 5.06 -2.29 24.03
N ARG A 276 4.98 -3.60 24.15
CA ARG A 276 4.84 -4.50 23.00
C ARG A 276 3.35 -4.60 22.63
N PRO A 277 2.98 -4.60 21.34
CA PRO A 277 1.61 -4.93 20.93
C PRO A 277 1.11 -6.26 21.51
N ALA A 278 1.99 -7.27 21.59
CA ALA A 278 1.68 -8.58 22.16
C ALA A 278 1.28 -8.54 23.65
N ASP A 279 1.78 -7.59 24.43
CA ASP A 279 1.45 -7.46 25.85
C ASP A 279 0.09 -6.75 26.06
N ARG A 280 -0.45 -6.12 25.00
CA ARG A 280 -1.69 -5.32 25.06
C ARG A 280 -2.87 -5.94 24.30
N ILE A 281 -2.61 -6.92 23.43
CA ILE A 281 -3.65 -7.48 22.58
C ILE A 281 -4.76 -8.19 23.35
N ASP A 282 -4.47 -8.81 24.47
CA ASP A 282 -5.49 -9.51 25.26
C ASP A 282 -6.46 -8.51 25.94
N ALA A 283 -5.96 -7.36 26.39
CA ALA A 283 -6.81 -6.27 26.88
C ALA A 283 -7.69 -5.70 25.75
N ASP A 284 -7.15 -5.62 24.52
CA ASP A 284 -7.89 -5.19 23.34
C ASP A 284 -8.99 -6.19 22.98
N ARG A 285 -8.64 -7.49 22.84
CA ARG A 285 -9.58 -8.59 22.55
C ARG A 285 -10.71 -8.69 23.57
N SER A 286 -10.43 -8.51 24.85
CA SER A 286 -11.43 -8.60 25.92
C SER A 286 -12.57 -7.57 25.81
N ARG A 287 -12.35 -6.50 25.02
CA ARG A 287 -13.32 -5.42 24.76
C ARG A 287 -13.90 -5.46 23.34
N MET A 288 -13.35 -6.28 22.48
CA MET A 288 -13.89 -6.55 21.13
C MET A 288 -15.14 -7.42 21.20
N LEU A 289 -15.85 -7.54 20.08
CA LEU A 289 -16.97 -8.45 19.92
C LEU A 289 -16.46 -9.87 19.66
N GLN A 290 -17.28 -10.85 19.96
CA GLN A 290 -17.00 -12.25 19.60
C GLN A 290 -17.19 -12.46 18.11
N LEU A 291 -16.41 -13.38 17.56
CA LEU A 291 -16.61 -13.83 16.17
C LEU A 291 -17.99 -14.50 16.05
N PRO A 292 -18.79 -14.16 15.03
CA PRO A 292 -20.03 -14.86 14.78
C PRO A 292 -19.76 -16.34 14.46
N PRO A 293 -20.68 -17.26 14.85
CA PRO A 293 -20.50 -18.69 14.64
C PRO A 293 -20.62 -19.11 13.16
N ILE A 294 -21.12 -18.21 12.32
CA ILE A 294 -21.30 -18.44 10.90
C ILE A 294 -20.34 -17.54 10.13
N SER A 295 -19.53 -18.12 9.26
CA SER A 295 -18.68 -17.34 8.35
C SER A 295 -19.51 -16.50 7.40
N PRO A 296 -19.05 -15.27 7.07
CA PRO A 296 -19.71 -14.49 6.02
C PRO A 296 -19.69 -15.25 4.71
N PRO A 297 -20.64 -15.01 3.81
CA PRO A 297 -20.58 -15.51 2.46
C PRO A 297 -19.47 -14.78 1.68
N GLY A 298 -18.22 -14.95 2.11
CA GLY A 298 -17.03 -14.40 1.47
C GLY A 298 -16.61 -15.17 0.22
N TRP A 299 -17.58 -15.80 -0.43
CA TRP A 299 -17.38 -16.52 -1.68
C TRP A 299 -17.86 -15.64 -2.82
N TRP A 300 -17.00 -15.42 -3.79
CA TRP A 300 -17.49 -15.00 -5.10
C TRP A 300 -18.45 -16.09 -5.61
N LYS A 301 -19.64 -15.73 -6.03
CA LYS A 301 -20.67 -16.67 -6.48
C LYS A 301 -21.19 -16.28 -7.83
N ALA A 302 -21.35 -17.27 -8.70
CA ALA A 302 -22.04 -17.14 -9.95
C ALA A 302 -22.87 -18.39 -10.23
N SER A 303 -23.99 -18.23 -10.90
CA SER A 303 -24.80 -19.34 -11.41
C SER A 303 -24.92 -19.21 -12.93
N LEU A 304 -24.50 -20.23 -13.65
CA LEU A 304 -24.51 -20.23 -15.11
C LEU A 304 -24.87 -21.61 -15.65
N ARG A 305 -25.27 -21.66 -16.93
CA ARG A 305 -25.40 -22.92 -17.66
C ARG A 305 -24.02 -23.32 -18.16
N LEU A 306 -23.54 -24.52 -17.77
CA LEU A 306 -22.20 -24.97 -18.17
C LEU A 306 -22.16 -25.13 -19.70
N PRO A 307 -21.25 -24.45 -20.39
CA PRO A 307 -21.13 -24.49 -21.83
C PRO A 307 -20.53 -25.81 -22.31
N ARG A 308 -20.56 -26.06 -23.63
CA ARG A 308 -20.11 -27.33 -24.24
C ARG A 308 -18.64 -27.64 -24.10
N ASP A 309 -17.83 -26.62 -23.89
CA ASP A 309 -16.40 -26.74 -23.62
C ASP A 309 -16.08 -27.20 -22.17
N HIS A 310 -17.10 -27.23 -21.30
CA HIS A 310 -17.07 -27.65 -19.90
C HIS A 310 -16.11 -26.85 -19.03
N TYR A 311 -15.96 -25.53 -19.28
CA TYR A 311 -15.20 -24.62 -18.45
C TYR A 311 -16.10 -23.53 -17.86
N VAL A 312 -15.75 -23.13 -16.65
CA VAL A 312 -16.27 -21.92 -15.99
C VAL A 312 -15.18 -20.87 -15.89
N ARG A 313 -15.56 -19.61 -16.03
CA ARG A 313 -14.60 -18.49 -15.93
C ARG A 313 -14.74 -17.81 -14.60
N LEU A 314 -13.60 -17.68 -13.91
CA LEU A 314 -13.43 -16.82 -12.72
C LEU A 314 -12.30 -15.85 -12.99
N ASP A 315 -12.54 -14.55 -12.75
CA ASP A 315 -11.62 -13.48 -13.13
C ASP A 315 -11.25 -13.60 -14.61
N THR A 316 -10.02 -13.95 -14.93
CA THR A 316 -9.55 -14.15 -16.31
C THR A 316 -9.16 -15.58 -16.62
N CYS A 317 -9.39 -16.51 -15.69
CA CYS A 317 -8.97 -17.90 -15.81
C CYS A 317 -10.18 -18.83 -16.07
N ASP A 318 -9.96 -19.86 -16.87
CA ASP A 318 -10.94 -20.88 -17.18
C ASP A 318 -10.62 -22.16 -16.38
N TYR A 319 -11.63 -22.70 -15.67
CA TYR A 319 -11.51 -23.89 -14.82
C TYR A 319 -12.39 -24.99 -15.37
N SER A 320 -11.82 -26.17 -15.59
CA SER A 320 -12.61 -27.31 -16.12
C SER A 320 -13.63 -27.84 -15.11
N VAL A 321 -14.73 -28.28 -15.57
CA VAL A 321 -15.80 -28.90 -14.79
C VAL A 321 -16.09 -30.32 -15.37
N HIS A 322 -16.49 -31.22 -14.51
CA HIS A 322 -16.83 -32.58 -15.00
C HIS A 322 -17.90 -32.53 -16.10
N PRO A 323 -17.68 -33.13 -17.28
CA PRO A 323 -18.49 -32.94 -18.49
C PRO A 323 -19.93 -33.44 -18.37
N LEU A 324 -20.27 -34.27 -17.39
CA LEU A 324 -21.65 -34.67 -17.09
C LEU A 324 -22.56 -33.50 -16.72
N ALA A 325 -21.98 -32.37 -16.27
CA ALA A 325 -22.72 -31.15 -15.96
C ALA A 325 -22.97 -30.26 -17.19
N VAL A 326 -22.44 -30.60 -18.38
CA VAL A 326 -22.62 -29.78 -19.60
C VAL A 326 -24.10 -29.59 -19.91
N GLY A 327 -24.50 -28.36 -20.18
CA GLY A 327 -25.87 -27.97 -20.43
C GLY A 327 -26.76 -27.86 -19.20
N ARG A 328 -26.26 -28.22 -18.01
CA ARG A 328 -26.96 -28.03 -16.72
C ARG A 328 -26.58 -26.71 -16.08
N ARG A 329 -27.39 -26.26 -15.14
CA ARG A 329 -27.07 -25.10 -14.33
C ARG A 329 -26.04 -25.49 -13.25
N VAL A 330 -24.96 -24.77 -13.18
CA VAL A 330 -23.92 -24.96 -12.16
C VAL A 330 -23.78 -23.70 -11.30
N GLU A 331 -23.45 -23.91 -10.04
CA GLU A 331 -23.12 -22.87 -9.08
C GLU A 331 -21.59 -22.85 -8.89
N VAL A 332 -20.98 -21.74 -9.20
CA VAL A 332 -19.54 -21.52 -9.00
C VAL A 332 -19.36 -20.70 -7.75
N ALA A 333 -18.49 -21.15 -6.85
CA ALA A 333 -18.10 -20.42 -5.66
C ALA A 333 -16.57 -20.38 -5.57
N ALA A 334 -16.02 -19.24 -5.18
CA ALA A 334 -14.57 -19.12 -4.98
C ALA A 334 -14.25 -18.34 -3.70
N ASP A 335 -13.33 -18.88 -2.92
CA ASP A 335 -12.69 -18.17 -1.82
C ASP A 335 -11.27 -17.70 -2.20
N LEU A 336 -10.44 -17.40 -1.21
CA LEU A 336 -9.06 -16.94 -1.46
C LEU A 336 -8.15 -18.04 -2.05
N ASP A 337 -8.48 -19.30 -1.83
CA ASP A 337 -7.59 -20.43 -2.08
C ASP A 337 -8.17 -21.42 -3.12
N GLN A 338 -9.50 -21.50 -3.26
CA GLN A 338 -10.16 -22.54 -4.05
C GLN A 338 -11.29 -22.00 -4.93
N VAL A 339 -11.54 -22.71 -6.02
CA VAL A 339 -12.73 -22.58 -6.89
C VAL A 339 -13.51 -23.89 -6.81
N LEU A 340 -14.77 -23.80 -6.42
CA LEU A 340 -15.71 -24.93 -6.29
C LEU A 340 -16.83 -24.78 -7.30
N VAL A 341 -17.20 -25.85 -7.94
CA VAL A 341 -18.37 -25.90 -8.83
C VAL A 341 -19.29 -27.00 -8.37
N ALA A 342 -20.54 -26.64 -8.14
CA ALA A 342 -21.60 -27.59 -7.78
C ALA A 342 -22.70 -27.65 -8.87
N CYS A 343 -23.29 -28.83 -9.09
CA CYS A 343 -24.45 -29.02 -9.92
C CYS A 343 -25.50 -29.77 -9.10
N ASP A 344 -26.68 -29.15 -8.91
CA ASP A 344 -27.77 -29.67 -8.08
C ASP A 344 -27.29 -30.09 -6.67
N GLY A 345 -26.42 -29.25 -6.06
CA GLY A 345 -25.87 -29.49 -4.73
C GLY A 345 -24.72 -30.51 -4.67
N VAL A 346 -24.36 -31.14 -5.78
CA VAL A 346 -23.22 -32.09 -5.85
C VAL A 346 -21.98 -31.37 -6.40
N GLU A 347 -20.86 -31.52 -5.74
CA GLU A 347 -19.58 -30.99 -6.22
C GLU A 347 -19.18 -31.71 -7.52
N VAL A 348 -18.91 -30.93 -8.57
CA VAL A 348 -18.56 -31.43 -9.91
C VAL A 348 -17.19 -30.90 -10.38
N ALA A 349 -16.58 -29.97 -9.62
CA ALA A 349 -15.19 -29.54 -9.78
C ALA A 349 -14.67 -28.84 -8.53
N ARG A 350 -13.38 -29.04 -8.25
CA ARG A 350 -12.62 -28.33 -7.23
C ARG A 350 -11.22 -28.05 -7.77
N HIS A 351 -10.83 -26.79 -7.77
CA HIS A 351 -9.50 -26.37 -8.22
C HIS A 351 -8.85 -25.44 -7.20
N SER A 352 -7.51 -25.43 -7.14
CA SER A 352 -6.77 -24.34 -6.53
C SER A 352 -6.97 -23.08 -7.36
N ARG A 353 -7.29 -21.95 -6.69
CA ARG A 353 -7.46 -20.67 -7.37
C ARG A 353 -6.13 -20.17 -7.91
N SER A 354 -6.07 -19.84 -9.20
CA SER A 354 -4.88 -19.29 -9.84
C SER A 354 -4.70 -17.82 -9.49
N TRP A 355 -3.47 -17.45 -9.15
CA TRP A 355 -3.06 -16.05 -9.01
C TRP A 355 -2.62 -15.45 -10.34
N ALA A 356 -2.15 -16.29 -11.27
CA ALA A 356 -1.81 -15.90 -12.63
C ALA A 356 -3.09 -15.62 -13.44
N ARG A 357 -2.98 -14.74 -14.42
CA ARG A 357 -4.09 -14.33 -15.28
C ARG A 357 -4.10 -15.12 -16.60
N HIS A 358 -5.28 -15.22 -17.22
CA HIS A 358 -5.47 -15.82 -18.54
C HIS A 358 -4.97 -17.26 -18.63
N GLN A 359 -5.22 -18.06 -17.58
CA GLN A 359 -4.85 -19.47 -17.54
C GLN A 359 -6.05 -20.35 -17.80
N THR A 360 -5.78 -21.51 -18.42
CA THR A 360 -6.75 -22.60 -18.51
C THR A 360 -6.30 -23.72 -17.57
N ILE A 361 -7.05 -23.92 -16.50
CA ILE A 361 -6.76 -24.90 -15.46
C ILE A 361 -7.65 -26.13 -15.73
N THR A 362 -7.03 -27.20 -16.18
CA THR A 362 -7.73 -28.43 -16.58
C THR A 362 -7.41 -29.55 -15.61
N ASP A 363 -8.45 -30.14 -15.03
CA ASP A 363 -8.34 -31.38 -14.28
C ASP A 363 -8.17 -32.53 -15.27
N PRO A 364 -7.14 -33.40 -15.13
CA PRO A 364 -6.94 -34.53 -16.02
C PRO A 364 -8.17 -35.49 -16.11
N ASP A 365 -8.87 -35.70 -15.00
CA ASP A 365 -10.06 -36.58 -14.96
C ASP A 365 -11.23 -35.96 -15.74
N HIS A 366 -11.39 -34.62 -15.67
CA HIS A 366 -12.39 -33.94 -16.50
C HIS A 366 -12.07 -34.05 -17.98
N ALA A 367 -10.79 -33.90 -18.35
CA ALA A 367 -10.35 -34.07 -19.73
C ALA A 367 -10.57 -35.49 -20.25
N ALA A 368 -10.24 -36.50 -19.44
CA ALA A 368 -10.46 -37.91 -19.78
C ALA A 368 -11.93 -38.24 -19.92
N ALA A 369 -12.78 -37.79 -18.99
CA ALA A 369 -14.23 -37.96 -19.05
C ALA A 369 -14.85 -37.28 -20.29
N ALA A 370 -14.39 -36.07 -20.64
CA ALA A 370 -14.82 -35.36 -21.83
C ALA A 370 -14.44 -36.12 -23.13
N ALA A 371 -13.23 -36.68 -23.16
CA ALA A 371 -12.79 -37.52 -24.30
C ALA A 371 -13.61 -38.80 -24.42
N ALA A 372 -13.96 -39.46 -23.31
CA ALA A 372 -14.79 -40.64 -23.27
C ALA A 372 -16.23 -40.32 -23.76
N ALA A 373 -16.83 -39.25 -23.27
CA ALA A 373 -18.13 -38.77 -23.67
C ALA A 373 -18.22 -38.47 -25.19
N ARG A 374 -17.18 -37.81 -25.74
CA ARG A 374 -17.10 -37.56 -27.20
C ARG A 374 -17.02 -38.82 -28.01
N ARG A 375 -16.27 -39.84 -27.55
CA ARG A 375 -16.19 -41.15 -28.21
C ARG A 375 -17.55 -41.87 -28.18
N ALA A 376 -18.20 -41.89 -27.02
CA ALA A 376 -19.53 -42.51 -26.86
C ALA A 376 -20.63 -41.86 -27.71
N ALA A 377 -20.59 -40.56 -27.88
CA ALA A 377 -21.52 -39.80 -28.70
C ALA A 377 -21.26 -39.92 -30.22
N GLY A 378 -20.28 -40.71 -30.66
CA GLY A 378 -19.93 -40.86 -32.07
C GLY A 378 -19.38 -39.56 -32.71
N VAL A 379 -19.06 -38.58 -31.92
CA VAL A 379 -18.50 -37.29 -32.35
C VAL A 379 -16.97 -37.37 -32.51
N GLY A 380 -16.45 -38.56 -32.88
CA GLY A 380 -15.13 -38.59 -33.51
C GLY A 380 -15.31 -37.92 -34.87
N LYS A 381 -14.54 -36.86 -35.14
CA LYS A 381 -14.39 -36.37 -36.49
C LYS A 381 -14.13 -37.61 -37.36
N LYS A 382 -15.10 -38.06 -38.15
CA LYS A 382 -14.72 -38.85 -39.32
C LYS A 382 -13.65 -38.04 -39.99
N PRO A 383 -12.44 -38.57 -40.25
CA PRO A 383 -11.53 -37.87 -41.10
C PRO A 383 -12.34 -37.57 -42.35
N VAL A 384 -12.60 -36.32 -42.64
CA VAL A 384 -13.04 -35.91 -43.95
C VAL A 384 -11.95 -36.47 -44.83
N PRO A 385 -12.27 -37.44 -45.72
CA PRO A 385 -11.26 -37.88 -46.67
C PRO A 385 -10.87 -36.59 -47.35
N VAL A 386 -9.64 -36.19 -47.17
CA VAL A 386 -9.04 -35.19 -48.01
C VAL A 386 -8.92 -35.90 -49.36
N GLN A 387 -10.04 -35.92 -50.13
CA GLN A 387 -9.91 -36.10 -51.55
C GLN A 387 -8.95 -35.02 -52.00
N GLY A 388 -7.82 -35.46 -52.53
CA GLY A 388 -6.71 -34.65 -52.91
C GLY A 388 -7.14 -33.28 -53.46
N THR A 389 -7.24 -32.32 -52.60
CA THR A 389 -7.05 -30.96 -52.97
C THR A 389 -5.53 -30.84 -53.09
N GLU A 390 -5.03 -31.02 -54.33
CA GLU A 390 -3.77 -30.40 -54.65
C GLU A 390 -3.86 -28.97 -54.10
N VAL A 391 -3.05 -28.70 -53.08
CA VAL A 391 -2.86 -27.32 -52.64
C VAL A 391 -2.11 -26.69 -53.80
N GLU A 392 -2.83 -25.92 -54.63
CA GLU A 392 -2.18 -25.12 -55.64
C GLU A 392 -1.23 -24.15 -54.94
N GLU A 393 0.05 -24.45 -55.03
CA GLU A 393 1.10 -23.54 -54.57
C GLU A 393 1.01 -22.28 -55.44
N ARG A 394 0.29 -21.28 -54.97
CA ARG A 394 0.28 -19.97 -55.62
C ARG A 394 1.55 -19.25 -55.27
N SER A 395 2.29 -18.84 -56.29
CA SER A 395 3.49 -18.03 -56.10
C SER A 395 3.14 -16.74 -55.36
N LEU A 396 4.03 -16.24 -54.54
CA LEU A 396 3.88 -14.97 -53.79
C LEU A 396 3.58 -13.81 -54.79
N GLU A 397 4.08 -13.86 -56.00
CA GLU A 397 3.79 -12.89 -57.08
C GLU A 397 2.28 -12.79 -57.42
N THR A 398 1.50 -13.85 -57.21
CA THR A 398 0.05 -13.84 -57.38
C THR A 398 -0.62 -12.99 -56.30
N TYR A 399 -0.12 -13.03 -55.09
CA TYR A 399 -0.59 -12.18 -53.98
C TYR A 399 -0.16 -10.73 -54.15
N ASP A 400 1.08 -10.49 -54.58
CA ASP A 400 1.58 -9.15 -54.85
C ASP A 400 0.74 -8.44 -55.96
N ARG A 401 0.29 -9.20 -56.92
CA ARG A 401 -0.58 -8.70 -58.00
C ARG A 401 -2.03 -8.42 -57.52
N ILE A 402 -2.55 -9.26 -56.62
CA ILE A 402 -3.88 -9.07 -56.02
C ILE A 402 -3.93 -7.91 -55.07
N PHE A 403 -2.85 -7.69 -54.32
CA PHE A 403 -2.76 -6.60 -53.33
C PHE A 403 -2.12 -5.33 -53.87
N GLY A 404 -1.79 -5.27 -55.14
CA GLY A 404 -1.28 -4.07 -55.79
C GLY A 404 0.10 -3.62 -55.31
N VAL A 405 0.90 -4.57 -54.83
CA VAL A 405 2.30 -4.33 -54.47
C VAL A 405 3.07 -4.22 -55.78
N ILE A 406 3.22 -3.03 -56.28
CA ILE A 406 4.08 -2.72 -57.45
C ILE A 406 5.50 -2.71 -56.90
N ASP A 407 6.38 -3.41 -57.61
CA ASP A 407 7.80 -3.47 -57.36
C ASP A 407 8.40 -2.08 -57.03
N GLY A 408 9.23 -2.08 -55.97
CA GLY A 408 9.88 -0.91 -55.44
C GLY A 408 10.72 -0.14 -56.49
N GLY A 409 10.14 0.90 -56.96
CA GLY A 409 10.83 1.99 -57.65
C GLY A 409 10.55 3.27 -56.91
N LEU A 410 11.44 3.64 -55.99
CA LEU A 410 11.54 5.03 -55.51
C LEU A 410 11.88 5.94 -56.68
N THR A 411 10.88 6.59 -57.26
CA THR A 411 11.11 7.81 -58.05
C THR A 411 10.68 8.99 -57.17
N ALA A 412 11.69 9.76 -56.75
CA ALA A 412 11.51 11.11 -56.29
C ALA A 412 10.76 11.92 -57.38
N GLY A 413 9.60 12.46 -57.02
CA GLY A 413 8.83 13.38 -57.81
C GLY A 413 8.76 14.71 -57.08
N GLU A 414 9.51 15.65 -57.65
CA GLU A 414 9.47 17.07 -57.34
C GLU A 414 8.08 17.67 -57.57
N GLY A 415 7.74 18.62 -56.71
CA GLY A 415 7.29 19.94 -57.18
C GLY A 415 5.81 20.22 -57.28
N ALA A 416 5.50 21.31 -56.59
CA ALA A 416 4.61 22.40 -56.93
C ALA A 416 3.09 22.32 -56.62
N ALA A 417 2.79 23.22 -55.82
CA ALA A 417 1.77 24.23 -55.61
C ALA A 417 1.01 24.10 -54.31
#